data_2744fe1e21300049aacd0e0ee7e3181f
#
_entry.id   2744fe1e21300049aacd0e0ee7e3181f
#
_cell.length_a   1.000
_cell.length_b   1.000
_cell.length_c   1.000
_cell.angle_alpha   90.00
_cell.angle_beta   90.00
_cell.angle_gamma   90.00
#
_symmetry.space_group_name_H-M   'P 1'
#
loop_
_entity.id
_entity.type
_entity.pdbx_description
1 polymer ?
#
loop_
_entity_poly.entity_id
_entity_poly.type
_entity_poly.pdbx_seq_one_letter_code
_entity_poly.pdbx_strand_id
1 'polypeptide(L)'
;MSAACKDISALTPSAQKACRAFLAECERRGLAVRITETYRPQERQNELYAQGRTRAGKIVTWTKNSRHTSRRAWDICQNAKGREYSDTGFFKKCGAVAAYLGITWGGTWKVPDMPHFEVSEAWEKPKTMREELTDEMTAEERARLDRIEEIVTDIANGMPRVYHYTMSLPDWARATVQKLLDKGLLRGAAEDDLNLSEDVLRVLVINDRAGIYG
;
A
#
# COMPACT_ATOMS: atom_id res chain seq x y z
N MET A 1 17.14 6.64 -30.75
CA MET A 1 15.95 6.04 -30.11
C MET A 1 15.13 7.14 -29.45
N SER A 2 13.82 7.17 -29.67
CA SER A 2 12.92 8.08 -28.95
C SER A 2 12.90 7.78 -27.44
N ALA A 3 12.68 8.81 -26.61
CA ALA A 3 12.56 8.60 -25.15
C ALA A 3 11.35 7.71 -24.81
N ALA A 4 11.45 6.97 -23.70
CA ALA A 4 10.33 6.17 -23.20
C ALA A 4 9.19 7.09 -22.71
N CYS A 5 7.96 6.82 -23.12
CA CYS A 5 6.77 7.49 -22.62
C CYS A 5 6.51 6.98 -21.17
N LYS A 6 6.26 7.90 -20.24
CA LYS A 6 5.94 7.56 -18.83
C LYS A 6 4.56 8.07 -18.44
N ASP A 7 3.84 8.65 -19.39
CA ASP A 7 2.53 9.23 -19.15
C ASP A 7 1.46 8.12 -19.07
N ILE A 8 0.78 8.02 -17.93
CA ILE A 8 -0.31 7.07 -17.72
C ILE A 8 -1.50 7.39 -18.64
N SER A 9 -1.70 8.67 -19.01
CA SER A 9 -2.79 9.07 -19.92
C SER A 9 -2.62 8.50 -21.33
N ALA A 10 -1.40 8.08 -21.70
CA ALA A 10 -1.13 7.42 -22.97
C ALA A 10 -1.61 5.95 -23.04
N LEU A 11 -2.03 5.37 -21.91
CA LEU A 11 -2.61 4.02 -21.84
C LEU A 11 -4.08 4.03 -22.30
N THR A 12 -4.65 2.83 -22.56
CA THR A 12 -6.11 2.68 -22.75
C THR A 12 -6.86 3.01 -21.46
N PRO A 13 -8.15 3.37 -21.52
CA PRO A 13 -8.90 3.71 -20.29
C PRO A 13 -8.87 2.62 -19.21
N SER A 14 -9.01 1.35 -19.57
CA SER A 14 -8.91 0.23 -18.61
C SER A 14 -7.51 0.11 -18.03
N ALA A 15 -6.46 0.23 -18.85
CA ALA A 15 -5.08 0.18 -18.39
C ALA A 15 -4.71 1.39 -17.51
N GLN A 16 -5.27 2.58 -17.76
CA GLN A 16 -5.12 3.74 -16.88
C GLN A 16 -5.71 3.47 -15.50
N LYS A 17 -6.94 2.94 -15.44
CA LYS A 17 -7.60 2.56 -14.17
C LYS A 17 -6.78 1.53 -13.42
N ALA A 18 -6.32 0.47 -14.12
CA ALA A 18 -5.50 -0.58 -13.52
C ALA A 18 -4.17 -0.06 -12.98
N CYS A 19 -3.45 0.75 -13.78
CA CYS A 19 -2.17 1.33 -13.38
C CYS A 19 -2.32 2.25 -12.16
N ARG A 20 -3.35 3.10 -12.12
CA ARG A 20 -3.62 3.96 -10.96
C ARG A 20 -3.98 3.16 -9.72
N ALA A 21 -4.83 2.13 -9.84
CA ALA A 21 -5.18 1.24 -8.74
C ALA A 21 -3.95 0.49 -8.20
N PHE A 22 -3.08 0.04 -9.10
CA PHE A 22 -1.81 -0.61 -8.75
C PHE A 22 -0.88 0.32 -7.98
N LEU A 23 -0.69 1.56 -8.44
CA LEU A 23 0.16 2.55 -7.77
C LEU A 23 -0.37 2.91 -6.38
N ALA A 24 -1.67 3.15 -6.26
CA ALA A 24 -2.32 3.45 -4.98
C ALA A 24 -2.18 2.29 -3.97
N GLU A 25 -2.34 1.05 -4.42
CA GLU A 25 -2.18 -0.12 -3.55
C GLU A 25 -0.70 -0.36 -3.18
N CYS A 26 0.23 -0.11 -4.10
CA CYS A 26 1.67 -0.13 -3.80
C CYS A 26 2.02 0.91 -2.72
N GLU A 27 1.53 2.15 -2.86
CA GLU A 27 1.74 3.22 -1.89
C GLU A 27 1.17 2.85 -0.52
N ARG A 28 -0.06 2.32 -0.47
CA ARG A 28 -0.70 1.83 0.77
C ARG A 28 0.14 0.75 1.48
N ARG A 29 0.89 -0.07 0.72
CA ARG A 29 1.81 -1.10 1.25
C ARG A 29 3.24 -0.59 1.48
N GLY A 30 3.50 0.70 1.36
CA GLY A 30 4.82 1.29 1.55
C GLY A 30 5.82 0.95 0.44
N LEU A 31 5.35 0.60 -0.76
CA LEU A 31 6.20 0.30 -1.90
C LEU A 31 6.39 1.56 -2.76
N ALA A 32 7.59 2.13 -2.73
CA ALA A 32 7.94 3.31 -3.51
C ALA A 32 8.17 2.94 -4.99
N VAL A 33 7.13 3.06 -5.81
CA VAL A 33 7.12 2.72 -7.25
C VAL A 33 7.32 3.97 -8.09
N ARG A 34 8.05 3.82 -9.21
CA ARG A 34 8.17 4.82 -10.27
C ARG A 34 7.91 4.17 -11.63
N ILE A 35 7.03 4.77 -12.45
CA ILE A 35 6.79 4.36 -13.84
C ILE A 35 8.02 4.68 -14.69
N THR A 36 8.44 3.73 -15.49
CA THR A 36 9.58 3.86 -16.40
C THR A 36 9.20 3.86 -17.87
N GLU A 37 8.14 3.13 -18.26
CA GLU A 37 7.57 3.17 -19.60
C GLU A 37 6.07 2.81 -19.56
N THR A 38 5.27 3.45 -20.41
CA THR A 38 3.85 3.15 -20.64
C THR A 38 3.64 2.80 -22.12
N TYR A 39 3.23 3.76 -22.95
CA TYR A 39 3.09 3.56 -24.38
C TYR A 39 4.45 3.49 -25.07
N ARG A 40 4.59 2.54 -25.99
CA ARG A 40 5.75 2.36 -26.87
C ARG A 40 5.30 2.35 -28.31
N PRO A 41 5.70 3.33 -29.16
CA PRO A 41 5.44 3.28 -30.61
C PRO A 41 5.99 2.00 -31.25
N GLN A 42 5.34 1.51 -32.28
CA GLN A 42 5.75 0.28 -32.97
C GLN A 42 7.16 0.40 -33.56
N GLU A 43 7.55 1.58 -34.05
CA GLU A 43 8.88 1.85 -34.55
C GLU A 43 9.95 1.61 -33.49
N ARG A 44 9.71 2.12 -32.28
CA ARG A 44 10.60 1.89 -31.14
C ARG A 44 10.65 0.41 -30.74
N GLN A 45 9.53 -0.31 -30.78
CA GLN A 45 9.49 -1.76 -30.52
C GLN A 45 10.32 -2.51 -31.58
N ASN A 46 10.23 -2.13 -32.85
CA ASN A 46 11.00 -2.72 -33.92
C ASN A 46 12.52 -2.46 -33.74
N GLU A 47 12.90 -1.27 -33.32
CA GLU A 47 14.30 -0.93 -32.98
C GLU A 47 14.83 -1.79 -31.83
N LEU A 48 14.05 -1.92 -30.75
CA LEU A 48 14.42 -2.77 -29.60
C LEU A 48 14.53 -4.25 -30.01
N TYR A 49 13.63 -4.74 -30.86
CA TYR A 49 13.69 -6.10 -31.38
C TYR A 49 14.92 -6.36 -32.27
N ALA A 50 15.34 -5.36 -33.04
CA ALA A 50 16.53 -5.45 -33.88
C ALA A 50 17.84 -5.48 -33.07
N GLN A 51 17.84 -4.94 -31.84
CA GLN A 51 19.00 -4.93 -30.96
C GLN A 51 19.42 -6.37 -30.55
N GLY A 52 20.69 -6.68 -30.70
CA GLY A 52 21.24 -8.03 -30.48
C GLY A 52 20.93 -9.04 -31.57
N ARG A 53 20.29 -8.58 -32.71
CA ARG A 53 20.00 -9.41 -33.90
C ARG A 53 20.59 -8.79 -35.16
N THR A 54 19.97 -7.75 -35.67
CA THR A 54 20.41 -7.00 -36.83
C THR A 54 21.11 -5.68 -36.48
N ARG A 55 21.08 -5.28 -35.21
CA ARG A 55 21.80 -4.12 -34.65
C ARG A 55 22.65 -4.61 -33.44
N ALA A 56 23.78 -3.96 -33.23
CA ALA A 56 24.67 -4.27 -32.09
C ALA A 56 23.97 -4.10 -30.75
N GLY A 57 24.40 -4.87 -29.74
CA GLY A 57 23.90 -4.83 -28.37
C GLY A 57 23.38 -6.19 -27.88
N LYS A 58 22.84 -6.20 -26.64
CA LYS A 58 22.21 -7.39 -26.08
C LYS A 58 20.73 -7.42 -26.48
N ILE A 59 20.14 -8.60 -26.60
CA ILE A 59 18.68 -8.75 -26.80
C ILE A 59 17.97 -8.17 -25.60
N VAL A 60 17.03 -7.24 -25.85
CA VAL A 60 16.25 -6.54 -24.82
C VAL A 60 14.75 -6.83 -24.90
N THR A 61 14.30 -7.46 -25.99
CA THR A 61 12.92 -7.94 -26.13
C THR A 61 12.88 -9.16 -27.05
N TRP A 62 11.93 -10.07 -26.76
CA TRP A 62 11.72 -11.29 -27.54
C TRP A 62 10.57 -11.18 -28.54
N THR A 63 9.81 -10.09 -28.52
CA THR A 63 8.62 -9.92 -29.34
C THR A 63 8.62 -8.62 -30.14
N LYS A 64 7.98 -8.66 -31.32
CA LYS A 64 7.60 -7.46 -32.08
C LYS A 64 6.23 -6.93 -31.66
N ASN A 65 5.40 -7.78 -31.02
CA ASN A 65 4.04 -7.46 -30.62
C ASN A 65 3.99 -7.29 -29.08
N SER A 66 4.39 -6.14 -28.61
CA SER A 66 4.37 -5.84 -27.17
C SER A 66 3.03 -5.24 -26.72
N ARG A 67 2.59 -5.51 -25.51
CA ARG A 67 1.42 -4.85 -24.91
C ARG A 67 1.62 -3.34 -24.72
N HIS A 68 2.86 -2.88 -24.66
CA HIS A 68 3.18 -1.44 -24.70
C HIS A 68 2.73 -0.77 -26.01
N THR A 69 2.84 -1.45 -27.15
CA THR A 69 2.39 -0.89 -28.44
C THR A 69 0.86 -0.80 -28.51
N SER A 70 0.15 -1.67 -27.82
CA SER A 70 -1.31 -1.62 -27.70
C SER A 70 -1.79 -0.79 -26.49
N ARG A 71 -0.89 -0.06 -25.82
CA ARG A 71 -1.21 0.82 -24.68
C ARG A 71 -1.85 0.11 -23.48
N ARG A 72 -1.49 -1.16 -23.24
CA ARG A 72 -2.06 -2.01 -22.19
C ARG A 72 -1.01 -2.54 -21.22
N ALA A 73 0.20 -1.99 -21.24
CA ALA A 73 1.27 -2.35 -20.34
C ALA A 73 2.00 -1.13 -19.81
N TRP A 74 2.61 -1.30 -18.65
CA TRP A 74 3.54 -0.35 -18.06
C TRP A 74 4.70 -1.06 -17.39
N ASP A 75 5.86 -0.43 -17.41
CA ASP A 75 7.05 -0.86 -16.70
C ASP A 75 7.29 0.02 -15.47
N ILE A 76 7.84 -0.57 -14.43
CA ILE A 76 8.18 0.12 -13.18
C ILE A 76 9.64 -0.08 -12.79
N CYS A 77 10.11 0.77 -11.89
CA CYS A 77 11.27 0.50 -11.07
C CYS A 77 11.02 0.93 -9.61
N GLN A 78 11.88 0.48 -8.71
CA GLN A 78 11.90 1.02 -7.35
C GLN A 78 12.30 2.49 -7.38
N ASN A 79 11.56 3.36 -6.70
CA ASN A 79 11.91 4.78 -6.59
C ASN A 79 12.97 4.99 -5.51
N ALA A 80 14.15 4.39 -5.73
CA ALA A 80 15.32 4.48 -4.84
C ALA A 80 16.59 4.59 -5.69
N LYS A 81 17.28 5.73 -5.59
CA LYS A 81 18.48 6.02 -6.39
C LYS A 81 19.54 4.94 -6.22
N GLY A 82 20.02 4.38 -7.34
CA GLY A 82 21.04 3.34 -7.40
C GLY A 82 20.54 1.92 -7.07
N ARG A 83 19.24 1.76 -6.77
CA ARG A 83 18.60 0.47 -6.48
C ARG A 83 17.38 0.19 -7.34
N GLU A 84 17.23 0.92 -8.43
CA GLU A 84 16.04 0.93 -9.28
C GLU A 84 15.58 -0.47 -9.71
N TYR A 85 16.54 -1.39 -10.00
CA TYR A 85 16.26 -2.73 -10.52
C TYR A 85 16.94 -3.85 -9.74
N SER A 86 17.68 -3.55 -8.68
CA SER A 86 18.50 -4.55 -7.96
C SER A 86 17.74 -5.36 -6.90
N ASP A 87 16.59 -4.87 -6.44
CA ASP A 87 15.82 -5.51 -5.37
C ASP A 87 14.71 -6.40 -5.96
N THR A 88 14.99 -7.68 -6.13
CA THR A 88 14.00 -8.67 -6.59
C THR A 88 12.84 -8.86 -5.60
N GLY A 89 13.08 -8.63 -4.29
CA GLY A 89 12.06 -8.67 -3.25
C GLY A 89 11.01 -7.57 -3.43
N PHE A 90 11.44 -6.36 -3.83
CA PHE A 90 10.55 -5.26 -4.19
C PHE A 90 9.61 -5.67 -5.34
N PHE A 91 10.16 -6.21 -6.43
CA PHE A 91 9.34 -6.62 -7.57
C PHE A 91 8.36 -7.75 -7.24
N LYS A 92 8.75 -8.72 -6.41
CA LYS A 92 7.85 -9.78 -5.93
C LYS A 92 6.69 -9.22 -5.11
N LYS A 93 6.94 -8.21 -4.26
CA LYS A 93 5.87 -7.52 -3.51
C LYS A 93 4.93 -6.77 -4.46
N CYS A 94 5.47 -6.09 -5.47
CA CYS A 94 4.67 -5.45 -6.54
C CYS A 94 3.86 -6.50 -7.34
N GLY A 95 4.45 -7.67 -7.62
CA GLY A 95 3.75 -8.79 -8.24
C GLY A 95 2.58 -9.33 -7.41
N ALA A 96 2.71 -9.37 -6.09
CA ALA A 96 1.61 -9.73 -5.19
C ALA A 96 0.47 -8.69 -5.21
N VAL A 97 0.80 -7.39 -5.34
CA VAL A 97 -0.20 -6.33 -5.57
C VAL A 97 -0.90 -6.54 -6.91
N ALA A 98 -0.16 -6.85 -7.97
CA ALA A 98 -0.73 -7.12 -9.28
C ALA A 98 -1.69 -8.31 -9.25
N ALA A 99 -1.30 -9.42 -8.62
CA ALA A 99 -2.16 -10.60 -8.45
C ALA A 99 -3.46 -10.27 -7.71
N TYR A 100 -3.38 -9.48 -6.63
CA TYR A 100 -4.55 -9.02 -5.87
C TYR A 100 -5.52 -8.18 -6.73
N LEU A 101 -5.00 -7.42 -7.70
CA LEU A 101 -5.78 -6.56 -8.59
C LEU A 101 -6.13 -7.22 -9.93
N GLY A 102 -5.84 -8.51 -10.14
CA GLY A 102 -6.08 -9.18 -11.42
C GLY A 102 -5.24 -8.61 -12.58
N ILE A 103 -4.05 -8.09 -12.27
CA ILE A 103 -3.08 -7.55 -13.23
C ILE A 103 -2.03 -8.63 -13.51
N THR A 104 -1.69 -8.83 -14.77
CA THR A 104 -0.61 -9.76 -15.15
C THR A 104 0.74 -9.13 -14.86
N TRP A 105 1.61 -9.89 -14.18
CA TRP A 105 3.01 -9.51 -13.90
C TRP A 105 3.98 -10.38 -14.70
N GLY A 106 4.88 -9.74 -15.45
CA GLY A 106 5.90 -10.43 -16.26
C GLY A 106 6.91 -11.25 -15.46
N GLY A 107 7.06 -11.00 -14.16
CA GLY A 107 7.93 -11.78 -13.28
C GLY A 107 7.50 -13.25 -13.11
N THR A 108 6.29 -13.64 -13.51
CA THR A 108 5.78 -15.01 -13.49
C THR A 108 6.01 -15.77 -14.80
N TRP A 109 6.54 -15.11 -15.83
CA TRP A 109 6.74 -15.72 -17.13
C TRP A 109 7.91 -16.72 -17.13
N LYS A 110 7.95 -17.62 -18.14
CA LYS A 110 9.06 -18.56 -18.31
C LYS A 110 10.42 -17.86 -18.45
N VAL A 111 10.44 -16.69 -19.09
CA VAL A 111 11.55 -15.75 -19.08
C VAL A 111 11.05 -14.53 -18.31
N PRO A 112 11.42 -14.38 -17.04
CA PRO A 112 10.86 -13.32 -16.19
C PRO A 112 11.20 -11.92 -16.69
N ASP A 113 10.19 -11.04 -16.74
CA ASP A 113 10.33 -9.60 -16.93
C ASP A 113 9.79 -8.89 -15.69
N MET A 114 10.67 -8.70 -14.72
CA MET A 114 10.30 -8.21 -13.39
C MET A 114 9.65 -6.81 -13.38
N PRO A 115 10.12 -5.86 -14.22
CA PRO A 115 9.51 -4.53 -14.31
C PRO A 115 8.11 -4.51 -14.94
N HIS A 116 7.74 -5.51 -15.74
CA HIS A 116 6.59 -5.48 -16.65
C HIS A 116 5.26 -5.85 -16.00
N PHE A 117 4.24 -5.02 -16.25
CA PHE A 117 2.85 -5.24 -15.85
C PHE A 117 1.92 -4.97 -17.04
N GLU A 118 0.90 -5.82 -17.21
CA GLU A 118 -0.06 -5.66 -18.31
C GLU A 118 -1.48 -6.08 -17.92
N VAL A 119 -2.46 -5.59 -18.68
CA VAL A 119 -3.87 -5.97 -18.50
C VAL A 119 -4.54 -6.33 -19.82
N SER A 120 -5.65 -7.07 -19.73
CA SER A 120 -6.58 -7.27 -20.84
C SER A 120 -7.32 -5.96 -21.15
N GLU A 121 -7.97 -5.91 -22.31
CA GLU A 121 -8.82 -4.79 -22.69
C GLU A 121 -10.05 -4.65 -21.79
N ALA A 122 -10.58 -5.79 -21.34
CA ALA A 122 -11.75 -5.89 -20.47
C ALA A 122 -11.37 -5.94 -18.97
N TRP A 123 -10.20 -5.41 -18.59
CA TRP A 123 -9.83 -5.40 -17.18
C TRP A 123 -10.76 -4.50 -16.38
N GLU A 124 -11.27 -5.06 -15.30
CA GLU A 124 -12.01 -4.36 -14.24
C GLU A 124 -11.35 -4.68 -12.90
N LYS A 125 -11.38 -3.71 -11.98
CA LYS A 125 -10.88 -3.94 -10.63
C LYS A 125 -11.69 -5.07 -9.97
N PRO A 126 -11.03 -6.12 -9.44
CA PRO A 126 -11.74 -7.14 -8.69
C PRO A 126 -12.52 -6.51 -7.54
N LYS A 127 -13.77 -6.92 -7.37
CA LYS A 127 -14.57 -6.50 -6.22
C LYS A 127 -13.94 -7.05 -4.94
N THR A 128 -13.98 -6.28 -3.88
CA THR A 128 -13.66 -6.78 -2.56
C THR A 128 -14.80 -7.67 -2.06
N MET A 129 -14.50 -8.58 -1.13
CA MET A 129 -15.55 -9.40 -0.49
C MET A 129 -16.70 -8.53 0.06
N ARG A 130 -16.38 -7.34 0.57
CA ARG A 130 -17.39 -6.39 1.05
C ARG A 130 -18.25 -5.86 -0.10
N GLU A 131 -17.65 -5.47 -1.23
CA GLU A 131 -18.38 -4.97 -2.41
C GLU A 131 -19.26 -6.10 -3.01
N GLU A 132 -18.76 -7.34 -3.02
CA GLU A 132 -19.56 -8.51 -3.46
C GLU A 132 -20.76 -8.73 -2.54
N LEU A 133 -20.55 -8.76 -1.23
CA LEU A 133 -21.62 -8.92 -0.24
C LEU A 133 -22.65 -7.79 -0.30
N THR A 134 -22.21 -6.54 -0.50
CA THR A 134 -23.14 -5.40 -0.59
C THR A 134 -23.93 -5.37 -1.89
N ASP A 135 -23.42 -5.92 -2.97
CA ASP A 135 -24.18 -6.05 -4.23
C ASP A 135 -25.34 -7.04 -4.13
N GLU A 136 -25.19 -8.08 -3.29
CA GLU A 136 -26.23 -9.08 -3.04
C GLU A 136 -27.28 -8.62 -1.99
N MET A 137 -26.95 -7.57 -1.23
CA MET A 137 -27.82 -7.05 -0.17
C MET A 137 -28.97 -6.22 -0.74
N THR A 138 -30.15 -6.36 -0.15
CA THR A 138 -31.30 -5.45 -0.37
C THR A 138 -30.97 -4.05 0.15
N ALA A 139 -31.72 -3.05 -0.32
CA ALA A 139 -31.59 -1.67 0.15
C ALA A 139 -31.83 -1.55 1.68
N GLU A 140 -32.71 -2.38 2.24
CA GLU A 140 -33.02 -2.41 3.67
C GLU A 140 -31.84 -2.97 4.49
N GLU A 141 -31.24 -4.05 4.02
CA GLU A 141 -30.06 -4.66 4.66
C GLU A 141 -28.86 -3.72 4.62
N ARG A 142 -28.68 -2.99 3.51
CA ARG A 142 -27.64 -1.96 3.36
C ARG A 142 -27.81 -0.83 4.38
N ALA A 143 -29.00 -0.28 4.48
CA ALA A 143 -29.33 0.78 5.45
C ALA A 143 -29.15 0.30 6.91
N ARG A 144 -29.39 -0.99 7.17
CA ARG A 144 -29.16 -1.58 8.48
C ARG A 144 -27.66 -1.73 8.80
N LEU A 145 -26.85 -2.11 7.80
CA LEU A 145 -25.39 -2.21 7.95
C LEU A 145 -24.79 -0.83 8.22
N ASP A 146 -25.16 0.21 7.44
CA ASP A 146 -24.68 1.56 7.62
C ASP A 146 -24.98 2.10 9.03
N ARG A 147 -26.20 1.81 9.54
CA ARG A 147 -26.57 2.20 10.90
C ARG A 147 -25.76 1.47 11.99
N ILE A 148 -25.45 0.19 11.77
CA ILE A 148 -24.58 -0.57 12.68
C ILE A 148 -23.17 0.01 12.69
N GLU A 149 -22.60 0.36 11.54
CA GLU A 149 -21.29 0.98 11.43
C GLU A 149 -21.23 2.34 12.12
N GLU A 150 -22.28 3.15 12.00
CA GLU A 150 -22.42 4.43 12.71
C GLU A 150 -22.40 4.19 14.23
N ILE A 151 -23.22 3.27 14.74
CA ILE A 151 -23.26 2.92 16.18
C ILE A 151 -21.91 2.42 16.67
N VAL A 152 -21.25 1.54 15.93
CA VAL A 152 -19.92 1.01 16.31
C VAL A 152 -18.88 2.13 16.34
N THR A 153 -18.94 3.06 15.38
CA THR A 153 -18.06 4.22 15.34
C THR A 153 -18.30 5.14 16.53
N ASP A 154 -19.54 5.40 16.89
CA ASP A 154 -19.91 6.23 18.05
C ASP A 154 -19.46 5.57 19.37
N ILE A 155 -19.65 4.26 19.50
CA ILE A 155 -19.15 3.50 20.65
C ILE A 155 -17.63 3.59 20.73
N ALA A 156 -16.91 3.37 19.61
CA ALA A 156 -15.46 3.43 19.57
C ALA A 156 -14.92 4.83 19.91
N ASN A 157 -15.61 5.89 19.46
CA ASN A 157 -15.26 7.26 19.80
C ASN A 157 -15.58 7.64 21.26
N GLY A 158 -16.59 7.00 21.84
CA GLY A 158 -16.99 7.20 23.25
C GLY A 158 -16.20 6.34 24.25
N MET A 159 -15.46 5.35 23.80
CA MET A 159 -14.65 4.53 24.69
C MET A 159 -13.46 5.32 25.25
N PRO A 160 -13.25 5.33 26.57
CA PRO A 160 -12.06 5.96 27.14
C PRO A 160 -10.81 5.27 26.62
N ARG A 161 -9.85 6.08 26.16
CA ARG A 161 -8.53 5.56 25.76
C ARG A 161 -7.87 4.89 26.95
N VAL A 162 -7.47 3.62 26.80
CA VAL A 162 -6.74 2.86 27.80
C VAL A 162 -5.33 2.62 27.31
N TYR A 163 -4.35 2.86 28.16
CA TYR A 163 -2.93 2.70 27.88
C TYR A 163 -2.40 1.47 28.63
N HIS A 164 -1.91 0.51 27.88
CA HIS A 164 -1.41 -0.76 28.43
C HIS A 164 0.10 -0.74 28.67
N TYR A 165 0.86 0.10 27.94
CA TYR A 165 2.32 0.12 28.00
C TYR A 165 2.84 1.54 28.22
N THR A 166 3.97 1.67 28.95
CA THR A 166 4.63 2.96 29.17
C THR A 166 5.00 3.67 27.85
N MET A 167 5.35 2.92 26.81
CA MET A 167 5.67 3.45 25.48
C MET A 167 4.47 4.06 24.75
N SER A 168 3.26 3.61 25.04
CA SER A 168 2.02 4.14 24.45
C SER A 168 1.45 5.36 25.18
N LEU A 169 2.03 5.73 26.34
CA LEU A 169 1.58 6.89 27.11
C LEU A 169 1.83 8.20 26.35
N PRO A 170 0.88 9.16 26.44
CA PRO A 170 1.11 10.49 25.92
C PRO A 170 2.27 11.17 26.67
N ASP A 171 3.03 12.02 25.95
CA ASP A 171 4.24 12.66 26.51
C ASP A 171 3.99 13.42 27.82
N TRP A 172 2.82 14.06 27.93
CA TRP A 172 2.45 14.83 29.12
C TRP A 172 2.25 13.99 30.38
N ALA A 173 2.03 12.66 30.28
CA ALA A 173 1.78 11.76 31.39
C ALA A 173 2.99 10.86 31.71
N ARG A 174 3.88 10.66 30.74
CA ARG A 174 4.94 9.65 30.81
C ARG A 174 5.86 9.83 32.02
N ALA A 175 6.32 11.05 32.28
CA ALA A 175 7.22 11.34 33.40
C ALA A 175 6.57 11.04 34.76
N THR A 176 5.30 11.42 34.96
CA THR A 176 4.56 11.14 36.18
C THR A 176 4.35 9.64 36.38
N VAL A 177 3.91 8.92 35.36
CA VAL A 177 3.69 7.47 35.45
C VAL A 177 4.99 6.75 35.76
N GLN A 178 6.10 7.09 35.10
CA GLN A 178 7.40 6.51 35.37
C GLN A 178 7.84 6.77 36.82
N LYS A 179 7.73 7.98 37.31
CA LYS A 179 8.01 8.34 38.71
C LYS A 179 7.22 7.49 39.70
N LEU A 180 5.91 7.26 39.42
CA LEU A 180 5.06 6.47 40.30
C LEU A 180 5.39 4.97 40.26
N LEU A 181 5.76 4.43 39.10
CA LEU A 181 6.26 3.06 38.95
C LEU A 181 7.57 2.87 39.74
N ASP A 182 8.53 3.78 39.55
CA ASP A 182 9.85 3.74 40.22
C ASP A 182 9.74 3.84 41.73
N LYS A 183 8.74 4.56 42.26
CA LYS A 183 8.43 4.65 43.68
C LYS A 183 7.57 3.47 44.21
N GLY A 184 7.11 2.59 43.34
CA GLY A 184 6.20 1.50 43.67
C GLY A 184 4.80 1.95 44.10
N LEU A 185 4.43 3.20 43.87
CA LEU A 185 3.11 3.78 44.16
C LEU A 185 2.07 3.41 43.11
N LEU A 186 2.50 3.02 41.92
CA LEU A 186 1.67 2.51 40.85
C LEU A 186 2.12 1.09 40.49
N ARG A 187 1.17 0.19 40.30
CA ARG A 187 1.40 -1.16 39.78
C ARG A 187 0.46 -1.38 38.61
N GLY A 188 0.94 -2.01 37.57
CA GLY A 188 0.10 -2.44 36.42
C GLY A 188 -0.90 -3.54 36.84
N ALA A 189 -1.87 -3.76 35.95
CA ALA A 189 -2.83 -4.87 36.12
C ALA A 189 -2.17 -6.24 35.95
N ALA A 190 -1.05 -6.31 35.21
CA ALA A 190 -0.14 -7.45 35.06
C ALA A 190 1.30 -6.96 34.97
N GLU A 191 2.28 -7.86 34.89
CA GLU A 191 3.71 -7.53 34.92
C GLU A 191 4.12 -6.51 33.84
N ASP A 192 3.42 -6.48 32.68
CA ASP A 192 3.66 -5.57 31.57
C ASP A 192 2.42 -4.78 31.12
N ASP A 193 1.34 -4.75 31.91
CA ASP A 193 0.08 -4.10 31.54
C ASP A 193 -0.36 -3.05 32.57
N LEU A 194 -0.27 -1.77 32.20
CA LEU A 194 -0.64 -0.64 33.04
C LEU A 194 -2.15 -0.49 33.20
N ASN A 195 -2.93 -0.77 32.17
CA ASN A 195 -4.39 -0.62 32.11
C ASN A 195 -4.90 0.72 32.66
N LEU A 196 -4.29 1.84 32.25
CA LEU A 196 -4.61 3.20 32.70
C LEU A 196 -5.48 3.92 31.67
N SER A 197 -6.64 4.38 32.08
CA SER A 197 -7.46 5.27 31.23
C SER A 197 -6.89 6.69 31.17
N GLU A 198 -7.25 7.47 30.14
CA GLU A 198 -6.81 8.86 30.00
C GLU A 198 -7.24 9.71 31.19
N ASP A 199 -8.42 9.47 31.75
CA ASP A 199 -8.91 10.21 32.91
C ASP A 199 -8.07 9.92 34.17
N VAL A 200 -7.70 8.66 34.38
CA VAL A 200 -6.78 8.28 35.47
C VAL A 200 -5.42 8.96 35.27
N LEU A 201 -4.88 8.98 34.05
CA LEU A 201 -3.62 9.67 33.79
C LEU A 201 -3.71 11.16 34.12
N ARG A 202 -4.81 11.84 33.77
CA ARG A 202 -5.01 13.27 34.09
C ARG A 202 -5.02 13.48 35.61
N VAL A 203 -5.72 12.65 36.38
CA VAL A 203 -5.73 12.72 37.84
C VAL A 203 -4.33 12.51 38.42
N LEU A 204 -3.59 11.52 37.94
CA LEU A 204 -2.22 11.26 38.40
C LEU A 204 -1.30 12.45 38.16
N VAL A 205 -1.36 13.05 36.98
CA VAL A 205 -0.52 14.22 36.63
C VAL A 205 -0.91 15.47 37.42
N ILE A 206 -2.20 15.70 37.67
CA ILE A 206 -2.65 16.82 38.51
C ILE A 206 -2.12 16.67 39.94
N ASN A 207 -2.24 15.47 40.51
CA ASN A 207 -1.76 15.16 41.85
C ASN A 207 -0.24 15.26 41.97
N ASP A 208 0.50 14.84 40.94
CA ASP A 208 1.95 14.97 40.93
C ASP A 208 2.39 16.41 40.89
N ARG A 209 1.75 17.25 40.06
CA ARG A 209 1.98 18.72 40.01
C ARG A 209 1.62 19.44 41.31
N ALA A 210 0.64 18.92 42.04
CA ALA A 210 0.28 19.40 43.36
C ALA A 210 1.23 18.92 44.48
N GLY A 211 2.26 18.15 44.16
CA GLY A 211 3.25 17.67 45.11
C GLY A 211 2.76 16.50 46.02
N ILE A 212 1.63 15.87 45.67
CA ILE A 212 1.03 14.80 46.49
C ILE A 212 1.93 13.56 46.55
N TYR A 213 2.68 13.31 45.48
CA TYR A 213 3.57 12.16 45.37
C TYR A 213 5.05 12.43 45.74
N GLY A 214 5.34 13.56 46.33
CA GLY A 214 6.58 13.94 47.02
C GLY A 214 7.87 13.81 46.22
#